data_9df989ce9feaa5747dbdaabd6fac7bf7
#
_entry.id   9df989ce9feaa5747dbdaabd6fac7bf7
#
_cell.length_a   1.000
_cell.length_b   1.000
_cell.length_c   1.000
_cell.angle_alpha   90.00
_cell.angle_beta   90.00
_cell.angle_gamma   90.00
#
_symmetry.space_group_name_H-M   'P 1'
#
loop_
_entity.id
_entity.type
_entity.pdbx_description
1 polymer ?
#
loop_
_entity_poly.entity_id
_entity_poly.type
_entity_poly.pdbx_seq_one_letter_code
_entity_poly.pdbx_strand_id
1 'polypeptide(L)'
;MKVYIITYSWFSEMEGHEDGVYDVFLDLNQATKKFNEIVKEEARIFKEDVCGGGEVHETTQTKEDGSRYAYYGNDLGEFYSATLHVQEAH
;
A
#
# COMPACT_ATOMS: atom_id res chain seq x y z
N MET A 1 23.24 5.90 5.00
CA MET A 1 22.46 5.75 3.76
C MET A 1 21.05 5.31 4.10
N LYS A 2 20.07 5.90 3.45
CA LYS A 2 18.67 5.50 3.63
C LYS A 2 18.21 4.60 2.49
N VAL A 3 17.40 3.61 2.81
CA VAL A 3 16.72 2.79 1.82
C VAL A 3 15.21 2.96 2.00
N TYR A 4 14.47 2.81 0.92
CA TYR A 4 13.04 3.04 0.86
C TYR A 4 12.38 1.76 0.36
N ILE A 5 11.57 1.14 1.23
CA ILE A 5 11.01 -0.19 0.98
C ILE A 5 9.50 -0.08 0.89
N ILE A 6 8.93 -0.53 -0.22
CA ILE A 6 7.47 -0.55 -0.41
C ILE A 6 6.96 -1.96 -0.15
N THR A 7 6.10 -2.08 0.85
CA THR A 7 5.46 -3.34 1.21
C THR A 7 3.95 -3.25 1.02
N TYR A 8 3.30 -4.41 0.98
CA TYR A 8 1.84 -4.48 0.84
C TYR A 8 1.26 -5.61 1.68
N SER A 9 -0.04 -5.50 1.95
CA SER A 9 -0.82 -6.55 2.59
C SER A 9 -2.21 -6.57 1.96
N TRP A 10 -2.67 -7.75 1.56
CA TRP A 10 -3.99 -7.99 1.00
C TRP A 10 -4.72 -9.05 1.80
N PHE A 11 -6.02 -8.86 1.98
CA PHE A 11 -6.89 -9.92 2.46
C PHE A 11 -8.24 -9.87 1.73
N SER A 12 -8.64 -11.02 1.16
CA SER A 12 -9.99 -11.21 0.68
C SER A 12 -10.47 -12.62 1.06
N GLU A 13 -11.78 -12.79 1.22
CA GLU A 13 -12.34 -14.09 1.58
C GLU A 13 -12.10 -15.15 0.50
N MET A 14 -12.04 -14.72 -0.75
CA MET A 14 -11.84 -15.64 -1.87
C MET A 14 -10.38 -16.10 -2.03
N GLU A 15 -9.44 -15.21 -1.82
CA GLU A 15 -8.02 -15.47 -2.09
C GLU A 15 -7.16 -15.62 -0.84
N GLY A 16 -7.70 -15.26 0.35
CA GLY A 16 -6.96 -15.31 1.59
C GLY A 16 -6.04 -14.12 1.78
N HIS A 17 -5.00 -14.30 2.58
CA HIS A 17 -4.08 -13.25 2.99
C HIS A 17 -2.77 -13.36 2.24
N GLU A 18 -2.27 -12.22 1.74
CA GLU A 18 -0.99 -12.12 1.07
C GLU A 18 -0.25 -10.87 1.52
N ASP A 19 1.00 -11.03 1.94
CA ASP A 19 1.92 -9.94 2.27
C ASP A 19 3.15 -10.04 1.40
N GLY A 20 3.79 -8.92 1.13
CA GLY A 20 5.03 -8.96 0.36
C GLY A 20 5.72 -7.61 0.25
N VAL A 21 6.80 -7.62 -0.49
CA VAL A 21 7.59 -6.44 -0.82
C VAL A 21 7.42 -6.18 -2.32
N TYR A 22 6.99 -4.96 -2.68
CA TYR A 22 6.91 -4.57 -4.09
C TYR A 22 8.28 -4.23 -4.65
N ASP A 23 9.05 -3.40 -3.92
CA ASP A 23 10.32 -2.91 -4.44
C ASP A 23 11.12 -2.20 -3.34
N VAL A 24 12.41 -1.97 -3.63
CA VAL A 24 13.33 -1.26 -2.76
C VAL A 24 14.04 -0.19 -3.60
N PHE A 25 14.14 1.02 -3.06
CA PHE A 25 14.74 2.17 -3.76
C PHE A 25 15.80 2.83 -2.89
N LEU A 26 16.74 3.50 -3.55
CA LEU A 26 17.75 4.33 -2.88
C LEU A 26 17.44 5.83 -2.98
N ASP A 27 16.35 6.18 -3.65
CA ASP A 27 15.93 7.57 -3.88
C ASP A 27 14.46 7.72 -3.43
N LEU A 28 14.22 8.67 -2.53
CA LEU A 28 12.87 8.91 -2.01
C LEU A 28 11.89 9.35 -3.10
N ASN A 29 12.33 10.17 -4.06
CA ASN A 29 11.44 10.66 -5.12
C ASN A 29 10.97 9.52 -6.01
N GLN A 30 11.87 8.60 -6.37
CA GLN A 30 11.52 7.42 -7.16
C GLN A 30 10.60 6.49 -6.38
N ALA A 31 10.89 6.27 -5.09
CA ALA A 31 10.07 5.43 -4.23
C ALA A 31 8.67 6.01 -4.07
N THR A 32 8.56 7.31 -3.87
CA THR A 32 7.26 7.99 -3.73
C THR A 32 6.44 7.88 -5.00
N LYS A 33 7.05 8.10 -6.15
CA LYS A 33 6.37 7.97 -7.44
C LYS A 33 5.85 6.55 -7.64
N LYS A 34 6.68 5.56 -7.38
CA LYS A 34 6.30 4.16 -7.52
C LYS A 34 5.19 3.78 -6.54
N PHE A 35 5.30 4.22 -5.29
CA PHE A 35 4.27 3.99 -4.28
C PHE A 35 2.92 4.53 -4.74
N ASN A 36 2.88 5.76 -5.23
CA ASN A 36 1.64 6.38 -5.70
C ASN A 36 1.03 5.63 -6.89
N GLU A 37 1.86 5.18 -7.83
CA GLU A 37 1.41 4.39 -8.98
C GLU A 37 0.81 3.04 -8.56
N ILE A 38 1.50 2.33 -7.67
CA ILE A 38 1.05 1.03 -7.17
C ILE A 38 -0.26 1.17 -6.40
N VAL A 39 -0.32 2.12 -5.47
CA VAL A 39 -1.51 2.33 -4.64
C VAL A 39 -2.72 2.69 -5.51
N LYS A 40 -2.54 3.55 -6.50
CA LYS A 40 -3.62 3.94 -7.42
C LYS A 40 -4.21 2.72 -8.12
N GLU A 41 -3.37 1.85 -8.66
CA GLU A 41 -3.81 0.66 -9.39
C GLU A 41 -4.42 -0.39 -8.47
N GLU A 42 -3.75 -0.69 -7.36
CA GLU A 42 -4.23 -1.72 -6.43
C GLU A 42 -5.50 -1.29 -5.70
N ALA A 43 -5.63 0.00 -5.35
CA ALA A 43 -6.85 0.52 -4.76
C ALA A 43 -8.03 0.43 -5.73
N ARG A 44 -7.78 0.68 -7.03
CA ARG A 44 -8.79 0.52 -8.07
C ARG A 44 -9.28 -0.93 -8.14
N ILE A 45 -8.34 -1.88 -8.15
CA ILE A 45 -8.66 -3.31 -8.17
C ILE A 45 -9.48 -3.70 -6.94
N PHE A 46 -9.08 -3.23 -5.76
CA PHE A 46 -9.79 -3.52 -4.53
C PHE A 46 -11.23 -3.00 -4.57
N LYS A 47 -11.41 -1.75 -5.00
CA LYS A 47 -12.73 -1.11 -5.07
C LYS A 47 -13.65 -1.81 -6.07
N GLU A 48 -13.13 -2.20 -7.23
CA GLU A 48 -13.91 -2.79 -8.32
C GLU A 48 -14.12 -4.28 -8.15
N ASP A 49 -13.04 -5.04 -7.90
CA ASP A 49 -13.07 -6.50 -7.94
C ASP A 49 -13.43 -7.13 -6.58
N VAL A 50 -13.00 -6.53 -5.49
CA VAL A 50 -13.31 -7.07 -4.15
C VAL A 50 -14.59 -6.48 -3.61
N CYS A 51 -14.76 -5.17 -3.69
CA CYS A 51 -15.93 -4.48 -3.12
C CYS A 51 -17.10 -4.34 -4.09
N GLY A 52 -16.87 -4.57 -5.39
CA GLY A 52 -17.92 -4.52 -6.41
C GLY A 52 -18.68 -3.20 -6.47
N GLY A 53 -18.01 -2.08 -6.20
CA GLY A 53 -18.64 -0.77 -6.14
C GLY A 53 -19.30 -0.44 -4.81
N GLY A 54 -19.15 -1.31 -3.80
CA GLY A 54 -19.65 -1.05 -2.45
C GLY A 54 -18.80 -0.05 -1.69
N GLU A 55 -19.19 0.21 -0.45
CA GLU A 55 -18.51 1.18 0.41
C GLU A 55 -17.10 0.73 0.78
N VAL A 56 -16.14 1.66 0.66
CA VAL A 56 -14.73 1.43 1.00
C VAL A 56 -14.29 2.50 1.99
N HIS A 57 -13.69 2.05 3.09
CA HIS A 57 -13.06 2.92 4.07
C HIS A 57 -11.61 3.12 3.68
N GLU A 58 -11.17 4.37 3.67
CA GLU A 58 -9.86 4.73 3.15
C GLU A 58 -9.11 5.59 4.16
N THR A 59 -7.84 5.25 4.41
CA THR A 59 -6.96 6.02 5.27
C THR A 59 -5.61 6.16 4.59
N THR A 60 -5.11 7.39 4.49
CA THR A 60 -3.79 7.66 3.95
C THR A 60 -3.02 8.57 4.90
N GLN A 61 -1.71 8.37 4.98
CA GLN A 61 -0.86 9.13 5.87
C GLN A 61 0.52 9.33 5.27
N THR A 62 1.08 10.53 5.43
CA THR A 62 2.45 10.83 5.04
C THR A 62 3.16 11.43 6.25
N LYS A 63 4.34 10.92 6.57
CA LYS A 63 5.15 11.40 7.69
C LYS A 63 6.27 12.32 7.20
N GLU A 64 6.87 13.05 8.13
CA GLU A 64 7.92 14.03 7.82
C GLU A 64 9.15 13.42 7.16
N ASP A 65 9.49 12.18 7.50
CA ASP A 65 10.64 11.47 6.92
C ASP A 65 10.38 10.97 5.49
N GLY A 66 9.17 11.18 4.97
CA GLY A 66 8.76 10.72 3.65
C GLY A 66 8.08 9.35 3.65
N SER A 67 8.00 8.67 4.78
CA SER A 67 7.27 7.40 4.86
C SER A 67 5.78 7.64 4.62
N ARG A 68 5.12 6.66 4.00
CA ARG A 68 3.71 6.75 3.60
C ARG A 68 2.97 5.46 3.92
N TYR A 69 1.67 5.61 4.18
CA TYR A 69 0.80 4.49 4.43
C TYR A 69 -0.54 4.73 3.72
N ALA A 70 -1.06 3.69 3.08
CA ALA A 70 -2.38 3.72 2.46
C ALA A 70 -3.13 2.46 2.87
N TYR A 71 -4.39 2.60 3.26
CA TYR A 71 -5.25 1.51 3.67
C TYR A 71 -6.63 1.67 3.04
N TYR A 72 -7.15 0.58 2.50
CA TYR A 72 -8.49 0.49 1.92
C TYR A 72 -9.14 -0.77 2.48
N GLY A 73 -10.32 -0.63 3.09
CA GLY A 73 -11.00 -1.76 3.69
C GLY A 73 -12.51 -1.67 3.53
N ASN A 74 -13.20 -2.77 3.79
CA ASN A 74 -14.66 -2.82 3.79
C ASN A 74 -15.18 -3.38 5.12
N ASP A 75 -16.50 -3.42 5.27
CA ASP A 75 -17.12 -3.89 6.51
C ASP A 75 -17.03 -5.40 6.71
N LEU A 76 -16.60 -6.15 5.70
CA LEU A 76 -16.40 -7.60 5.78
C LEU A 76 -15.01 -7.99 6.27
N GLY A 77 -14.18 -7.01 6.61
CA GLY A 77 -12.82 -7.26 7.06
C GLY A 77 -11.80 -7.49 5.95
N GLU A 78 -12.22 -7.38 4.69
CA GLU A 78 -11.29 -7.44 3.56
C GLU A 78 -10.55 -6.12 3.44
N PHE A 79 -9.28 -6.16 3.02
CA PHE A 79 -8.48 -4.93 2.93
C PHE A 79 -7.32 -5.05 1.96
N TYR A 80 -6.84 -3.89 1.53
CA TYR A 80 -5.56 -3.69 0.89
C TYR A 80 -4.82 -2.57 1.62
N SER A 81 -3.56 -2.77 1.90
CA SER A 81 -2.71 -1.72 2.45
C SER A 81 -1.34 -1.73 1.80
N ALA A 82 -0.69 -0.57 1.77
CA ALA A 82 0.67 -0.43 1.30
C ALA A 82 1.42 0.54 2.21
N THR A 83 2.71 0.30 2.39
CA THR A 83 3.55 1.14 3.22
C THR A 83 4.87 1.42 2.51
N LEU A 84 5.26 2.68 2.48
CA LEU A 84 6.60 3.10 2.09
C LEU A 84 7.39 3.33 3.38
N HIS A 85 8.34 2.43 3.65
CA HIS A 85 9.19 2.50 4.83
C HIS A 85 10.47 3.26 4.50
N VAL A 86 10.87 4.14 5.40
CA VAL A 86 12.18 4.79 5.35
C VAL A 86 13.06 4.12 6.39
N GLN A 87 14.13 3.52 5.96
CA GLN A 87 15.00 2.73 6.83
C GLN A 87 16.46 3.12 6.65
N GLU A 88 17.18 3.27 7.77
CA GLU A 88 18.61 3.54 7.72
C GLU A 88 19.35 2.24 7.45
N ALA A 89 20.18 2.25 6.41
CA ALA A 89 21.02 1.11 6.07
C ALA A 89 22.44 1.34 6.61
N HIS A 90 23.00 0.32 7.23
CA HIS A 90 24.35 0.36 7.79
C HIS A 90 25.38 -0.30 6.90
#